data_e975eb4786f3b7c687769f4eb7068ba3
#
_entry.id   e975eb4786f3b7c687769f4eb7068ba3
#
_cell.length_a   1.000
_cell.length_b   1.000
_cell.length_c   1.000
_cell.angle_alpha   90.00
_cell.angle_beta   90.00
_cell.angle_gamma   90.00
#
_symmetry.space_group_name_H-M   'P 1'
#
loop_
_entity.id
_entity.type
_entity.pdbx_description
1 polymer ?
#
loop_
_entity_poly.entity_id
_entity_poly.type
_entity_poly.pdbx_seq_one_letter_code
_entity_poly.pdbx_strand_id
1 'polypeptide(L)'
;MAQSIQETQEELIEEFGLFDDWADKYEYLIDLGKKLPNLSEVFKTEENVIKGCQSRVWLHAKKQGDQIVFEADSEAVIVKGLISMLIRVLSHHTAEEIMKADLYFIDQIGMSQHLAQTRSNGLLSMVKQMKNYALAFSAK
;
A
#
# COMPACT_ATOMS: atom_id res chain seq x y z
N MET A 1 -15.54 3.92 14.05
CA MET A 1 -15.02 2.57 13.86
C MET A 1 -14.24 2.46 12.56
N ALA A 2 -13.14 1.75 12.60
CA ALA A 2 -12.34 1.52 11.39
C ALA A 2 -13.10 0.58 10.45
N GLN A 3 -13.02 0.86 9.15
CA GLN A 3 -13.59 -0.03 8.14
C GLN A 3 -12.80 -1.34 8.12
N SER A 4 -13.46 -2.43 7.72
CA SER A 4 -12.78 -3.69 7.48
C SER A 4 -11.89 -3.57 6.23
N ILE A 5 -10.96 -4.51 6.10
CA ILE A 5 -10.11 -4.59 4.91
C ILE A 5 -10.98 -4.74 3.66
N GLN A 6 -12.01 -5.57 3.72
CA GLN A 6 -12.93 -5.77 2.60
C GLN A 6 -13.67 -4.49 2.24
N GLU A 7 -14.25 -3.80 3.23
CA GLU A 7 -14.99 -2.56 2.98
C GLU A 7 -14.12 -1.49 2.35
N THR A 8 -12.87 -1.35 2.81
CA THR A 8 -11.94 -0.38 2.25
C THR A 8 -11.60 -0.71 0.79
N GLN A 9 -11.42 -2.00 0.47
CA GLN A 9 -11.16 -2.42 -0.90
C GLN A 9 -12.33 -2.09 -1.82
N GLU A 10 -13.56 -2.37 -1.37
CA GLU A 10 -14.76 -2.05 -2.15
C GLU A 10 -14.89 -0.55 -2.39
N GLU A 11 -14.54 0.25 -1.40
CA GLU A 11 -14.54 1.70 -1.52
C GLU A 11 -13.54 2.19 -2.57
N LEU A 12 -12.32 1.62 -2.59
CA LEU A 12 -11.31 1.96 -3.58
C LEU A 12 -11.75 1.56 -4.99
N ILE A 13 -12.33 0.37 -5.14
CA ILE A 13 -12.84 -0.10 -6.43
C ILE A 13 -13.90 0.87 -6.95
N GLU A 14 -14.80 1.31 -6.08
CA GLU A 14 -15.86 2.25 -6.44
C GLU A 14 -15.28 3.61 -6.83
N GLU A 15 -14.30 4.12 -6.07
CA GLU A 15 -13.67 5.41 -6.37
C GLU A 15 -12.99 5.40 -7.73
N PHE A 16 -12.22 4.36 -8.05
CA PHE A 16 -11.56 4.25 -9.35
C PHE A 16 -12.56 4.02 -10.49
N GLY A 17 -13.71 3.41 -10.18
CA GLY A 17 -14.78 3.19 -11.14
C GLY A 17 -15.46 4.48 -11.61
N LEU A 18 -15.24 5.60 -10.92
CA LEU A 18 -15.78 6.90 -11.32
C LEU A 18 -15.05 7.50 -12.54
N PHE A 19 -13.88 6.97 -12.88
CA PHE A 19 -13.07 7.46 -13.99
C PHE A 19 -13.17 6.51 -15.17
N ASP A 20 -13.37 7.07 -16.37
CA ASP A 20 -13.55 6.27 -17.58
C ASP A 20 -12.25 5.84 -18.22
N ASP A 21 -11.20 6.65 -18.12
CA ASP A 21 -9.95 6.33 -18.77
C ASP A 21 -8.78 6.26 -17.78
N TRP A 22 -7.66 5.67 -18.22
CA TRP A 22 -6.51 5.43 -17.36
C TRP A 22 -5.71 6.69 -17.08
N ALA A 23 -5.78 7.70 -17.94
CA ALA A 23 -5.12 8.97 -17.65
C ALA A 23 -5.71 9.59 -16.38
N ASP A 24 -7.03 9.59 -16.26
CA ASP A 24 -7.71 10.12 -15.07
C ASP A 24 -7.47 9.23 -13.84
N LYS A 25 -7.43 7.92 -14.01
CA LYS A 25 -7.13 6.99 -12.91
C LYS A 25 -5.72 7.19 -12.39
N TYR A 26 -4.75 7.41 -13.25
CA TYR A 26 -3.37 7.71 -12.84
C TYR A 26 -3.29 9.03 -12.09
N GLU A 27 -4.00 10.05 -12.56
CA GLU A 27 -4.05 11.33 -11.87
C GLU A 27 -4.62 11.18 -10.47
N TYR A 28 -5.69 10.41 -10.34
CA TYR A 28 -6.29 10.14 -9.03
C TYR A 28 -5.32 9.38 -8.13
N LEU A 29 -4.60 8.40 -8.68
CA LEU A 29 -3.59 7.64 -7.94
C LEU A 29 -2.49 8.57 -7.41
N ILE A 30 -2.00 9.47 -8.24
CA ILE A 30 -0.99 10.45 -7.84
C ILE A 30 -1.52 11.33 -6.71
N ASP A 31 -2.77 11.77 -6.81
CA ASP A 31 -3.41 12.58 -5.76
C ASP A 31 -3.50 11.83 -4.43
N LEU A 32 -3.81 10.53 -4.46
CA LEU A 32 -3.82 9.72 -3.26
C LEU A 32 -2.44 9.68 -2.60
N GLY A 33 -1.39 9.58 -3.40
CA GLY A 33 -0.02 9.61 -2.89
C GLY A 33 0.35 10.94 -2.25
N LYS A 34 -0.14 12.04 -2.80
CA LYS A 34 0.11 13.37 -2.23
C LYS A 34 -0.49 13.54 -0.85
N LYS A 35 -1.54 12.80 -0.54
CA LYS A 35 -2.22 12.85 0.77
C LYS A 35 -1.54 11.98 1.81
N LEU A 36 -0.60 11.14 1.41
CA LEU A 36 0.13 10.30 2.35
C LEU A 36 1.03 11.18 3.22
N PRO A 37 0.95 11.06 4.56
CA PRO A 37 1.81 11.86 5.45
C PRO A 37 3.28 11.59 5.17
N ASN A 38 4.10 12.62 5.31
CA ASN A 38 5.54 12.49 5.12
C ASN A 38 6.13 11.55 6.17
N LEU A 39 6.99 10.65 5.72
CA LEU A 39 7.71 9.75 6.61
C LEU A 39 8.87 10.51 7.25
N SER A 40 9.05 10.32 8.55
CA SER A 40 10.19 10.91 9.27
C SER A 40 11.51 10.44 8.66
N GLU A 41 12.47 11.34 8.54
CA GLU A 41 13.79 11.04 7.98
C GLU A 41 14.51 9.91 8.73
N VAL A 42 14.23 9.75 10.05
CA VAL A 42 14.84 8.68 10.85
C VAL A 42 14.45 7.28 10.34
N PHE A 43 13.33 7.17 9.63
CA PHE A 43 12.87 5.90 9.06
C PHE A 43 13.29 5.70 7.60
N LYS A 44 13.90 6.70 6.96
CA LYS A 44 14.37 6.58 5.57
C LYS A 44 15.78 5.98 5.55
N THR A 45 15.85 4.73 5.99
CA THR A 45 17.11 3.97 6.09
C THR A 45 17.09 2.78 5.15
N GLU A 46 18.25 2.20 4.89
CA GLU A 46 18.36 1.01 4.05
C GLU A 46 17.56 -0.17 4.59
N GLU A 47 17.41 -0.28 5.91
CA GLU A 47 16.62 -1.35 6.52
C GLU A 47 15.14 -1.27 6.13
N ASN A 48 14.64 -0.07 5.90
CA ASN A 48 13.24 0.16 5.59
C ASN A 48 12.97 0.23 4.08
N VAL A 49 14.00 0.13 3.24
CA VAL A 49 13.80 0.09 1.78
C VAL A 49 13.19 -1.24 1.38
N ILE A 50 12.12 -1.19 0.60
CA ILE A 50 11.49 -2.39 0.06
C ILE A 50 12.32 -2.89 -1.12
N LYS A 51 12.78 -4.14 -1.04
CA LYS A 51 13.54 -4.78 -2.11
C LYS A 51 12.59 -5.20 -3.22
N GLY A 52 13.08 -5.16 -4.45
CA GLY A 52 12.28 -5.55 -5.62
C GLY A 52 11.53 -4.41 -6.29
N CYS A 53 11.67 -3.19 -5.78
CA CYS A 53 11.12 -1.99 -6.40
C CYS A 53 12.20 -1.26 -7.16
N GLN A 54 11.89 -0.81 -8.37
CA GLN A 54 12.81 -0.03 -9.18
C GLN A 54 13.06 1.35 -8.58
N SER A 55 11.98 1.99 -8.11
CA SER A 55 12.08 3.25 -7.38
C SER A 55 12.25 2.98 -5.90
N ARG A 56 12.92 3.89 -5.19
CA ARG A 56 13.13 3.73 -3.77
C ARG A 56 11.82 3.93 -3.01
N VAL A 57 11.46 2.94 -2.18
CA VAL A 57 10.28 2.97 -1.33
C VAL A 57 10.72 2.59 0.08
N TRP A 58 10.36 3.43 1.06
CA TRP A 58 10.61 3.14 2.47
C TRP A 58 9.29 2.76 3.13
N LEU A 59 9.32 1.71 3.95
CA LEU A 59 8.16 1.26 4.70
C LEU A 59 8.55 1.04 6.15
N HIS A 60 7.83 1.66 7.04
CA HIS A 60 7.96 1.49 8.48
C HIS A 60 6.67 0.96 9.06
N ALA A 61 6.76 0.00 9.97
CA ALA A 61 5.60 -0.58 10.64
C ALA A 61 5.80 -0.49 12.14
N LYS A 62 4.72 -0.15 12.85
CA LYS A 62 4.73 -0.10 14.31
C LYS A 62 3.45 -0.73 14.84
N LYS A 63 3.50 -1.23 16.06
CA LYS A 63 2.34 -1.84 16.70
C LYS A 63 1.68 -0.82 17.64
N GLN A 64 0.36 -0.67 17.51
CA GLN A 64 -0.45 0.15 18.43
C GLN A 64 -1.55 -0.75 18.99
N GLY A 65 -1.39 -1.16 20.25
CA GLY A 65 -2.31 -2.15 20.84
C GLY A 65 -2.18 -3.47 20.09
N ASP A 66 -3.28 -3.96 19.53
CA ASP A 66 -3.29 -5.17 18.71
C ASP A 66 -3.26 -4.89 17.20
N GLN A 67 -3.13 -3.62 16.82
CA GLN A 67 -3.14 -3.21 15.41
C GLN A 67 -1.74 -2.84 14.95
N ILE A 68 -1.52 -3.00 13.65
CA ILE A 68 -0.27 -2.59 13.00
C ILE A 68 -0.55 -1.34 12.20
N VAL A 69 0.31 -0.32 12.36
CA VAL A 69 0.22 0.94 11.62
C VAL A 69 1.42 1.04 10.70
N PHE A 70 1.15 1.29 9.42
CA PHE A 70 2.19 1.44 8.40
C PHE A 70 2.40 2.89 8.05
N GLU A 71 3.65 3.26 7.83
CA GLU A 71 4.06 4.57 7.34
C GLU A 71 5.04 4.35 6.20
N ALA A 72 4.98 5.17 5.17
CA ALA A 72 5.81 4.96 3.99
C ALA A 72 6.05 6.26 3.24
N ASP A 73 7.03 6.22 2.34
CA ASP A 73 7.28 7.29 1.38
C ASP A 73 7.99 6.71 0.16
N SER A 74 7.99 7.44 -0.93
CA SER A 74 8.70 7.07 -2.15
C SER A 74 9.10 8.33 -2.92
N GLU A 75 10.19 8.22 -3.68
CA GLU A 75 10.64 9.28 -4.55
C GLU A 75 9.80 9.38 -5.84
N ALA A 76 9.09 8.31 -6.20
CA ALA A 76 8.30 8.24 -7.42
C ALA A 76 6.81 8.48 -7.11
N VAL A 77 6.17 9.42 -7.80
CA VAL A 77 4.81 9.86 -7.48
C VAL A 77 3.76 8.76 -7.68
N ILE A 78 3.89 7.94 -8.72
CA ILE A 78 2.94 6.83 -8.95
C ILE A 78 3.13 5.75 -7.89
N VAL A 79 4.37 5.43 -7.57
CA VAL A 79 4.70 4.43 -6.54
C VAL A 79 4.19 4.88 -5.18
N LYS A 80 4.31 6.17 -4.88
CA LYS A 80 3.78 6.75 -3.63
C LYS A 80 2.26 6.57 -3.57
N GLY A 81 1.57 6.72 -4.69
CA GLY A 81 0.13 6.45 -4.78
C GLY A 81 -0.20 4.98 -4.51
N LEU A 82 0.58 4.08 -5.08
CA LEU A 82 0.38 2.63 -4.90
C LEU A 82 0.53 2.23 -3.44
N ILE A 83 1.59 2.67 -2.77
CA ILE A 83 1.80 2.34 -1.36
C ILE A 83 0.75 3.01 -0.47
N SER A 84 0.27 4.19 -0.86
CA SER A 84 -0.80 4.89 -0.15
C SER A 84 -2.09 4.06 -0.13
N MET A 85 -2.45 3.44 -1.26
CA MET A 85 -3.63 2.56 -1.31
C MET A 85 -3.46 1.35 -0.40
N LEU A 86 -2.29 0.73 -0.41
CA LEU A 86 -2.01 -0.43 0.44
C LEU A 86 -2.08 -0.07 1.93
N ILE A 87 -1.56 1.10 2.30
CA ILE A 87 -1.64 1.58 3.68
C ILE A 87 -3.10 1.80 4.07
N ARG A 88 -3.89 2.41 3.20
CA ARG A 88 -5.31 2.63 3.47
C ARG A 88 -6.06 1.32 3.74
N VAL A 89 -5.71 0.27 3.01
CA VAL A 89 -6.38 -1.03 3.15
C VAL A 89 -5.87 -1.81 4.37
N LEU A 90 -4.57 -1.81 4.61
CA LEU A 90 -3.95 -2.72 5.58
C LEU A 90 -3.59 -2.09 6.92
N SER A 91 -3.36 -0.78 6.99
CA SER A 91 -2.98 -0.12 8.23
C SER A 91 -4.15 -0.10 9.22
N HIS A 92 -3.84 -0.12 10.51
CA HIS A 92 -4.83 -0.14 11.60
C HIS A 92 -5.66 -1.42 11.66
N HIS A 93 -5.04 -2.54 11.31
CA HIS A 93 -5.63 -3.88 11.41
C HIS A 93 -4.68 -4.80 12.16
N THR A 94 -5.21 -5.93 12.65
CA THR A 94 -4.40 -6.90 13.36
C THR A 94 -3.45 -7.63 12.42
N ALA A 95 -2.39 -8.23 12.98
CA ALA A 95 -1.46 -9.02 12.19
C ALA A 95 -2.18 -10.15 11.45
N GLU A 96 -3.12 -10.82 12.12
CA GLU A 96 -3.88 -11.90 11.52
C GLU A 96 -4.71 -11.43 10.32
N GLU A 97 -5.41 -10.30 10.47
CA GLU A 97 -6.20 -9.72 9.38
C GLU A 97 -5.32 -9.40 8.17
N ILE A 98 -4.15 -8.81 8.41
CA ILE A 98 -3.23 -8.43 7.33
C ILE A 98 -2.69 -9.67 6.63
N MET A 99 -2.26 -10.69 7.39
CA MET A 99 -1.71 -11.92 6.82
C MET A 99 -2.72 -12.68 5.97
N LYS A 100 -3.99 -12.65 6.36
CA LYS A 100 -5.07 -13.36 5.66
C LYS A 100 -5.68 -12.56 4.52
N ALA A 101 -5.36 -11.28 4.41
CA ALA A 101 -6.01 -10.41 3.43
C ALA A 101 -5.74 -10.87 2.00
N ASP A 102 -6.81 -10.99 1.22
CA ASP A 102 -6.75 -11.16 -0.22
C ASP A 102 -6.96 -9.79 -0.84
N LEU A 103 -5.93 -9.25 -1.48
CA LEU A 103 -5.96 -7.89 -2.01
C LEU A 103 -6.49 -7.88 -3.45
N TYR A 104 -7.73 -8.29 -3.59
CA TYR A 104 -8.39 -8.41 -4.89
C TYR A 104 -8.64 -7.05 -5.58
N PHE A 105 -8.59 -5.95 -4.83
CA PHE A 105 -8.86 -4.63 -5.41
C PHE A 105 -7.86 -4.27 -6.52
N ILE A 106 -6.64 -4.75 -6.42
CA ILE A 106 -5.59 -4.47 -7.41
C ILE A 106 -6.03 -4.97 -8.80
N ASP A 107 -6.51 -6.21 -8.86
CA ASP A 107 -6.98 -6.80 -10.12
C ASP A 107 -8.33 -6.22 -10.56
N GLN A 108 -9.22 -5.96 -9.61
CA GLN A 108 -10.55 -5.43 -9.91
C GLN A 108 -10.47 -4.01 -10.50
N ILE A 109 -9.54 -3.19 -10.02
CA ILE A 109 -9.30 -1.87 -10.59
C ILE A 109 -8.61 -1.98 -11.96
N GLY A 110 -7.86 -3.05 -12.18
CA GLY A 110 -7.13 -3.27 -13.43
C GLY A 110 -5.69 -2.81 -13.38
N MET A 111 -5.13 -2.61 -12.20
CA MET A 111 -3.76 -2.12 -12.02
C MET A 111 -2.74 -3.05 -12.66
N SER A 112 -2.91 -4.37 -12.51
CA SER A 112 -1.96 -5.35 -13.05
C SER A 112 -1.82 -5.27 -14.57
N GLN A 113 -2.88 -4.84 -15.24
CA GLN A 113 -2.92 -4.79 -16.71
C GLN A 113 -2.39 -3.47 -17.26
N HIS A 114 -2.39 -2.41 -16.44
CA HIS A 114 -2.08 -1.05 -16.90
C HIS A 114 -0.77 -0.50 -16.33
N LEU A 115 -0.17 -1.19 -15.37
CA LEU A 115 1.15 -0.81 -14.86
C LEU A 115 2.24 -1.47 -15.68
N ALA A 116 3.38 -0.79 -15.85
CA ALA A 116 4.57 -1.42 -16.41
C ALA A 116 4.96 -2.63 -15.53
N GLN A 117 5.59 -3.62 -16.13
CA GLN A 117 5.97 -4.86 -15.43
C GLN A 117 6.80 -4.58 -14.17
N THR A 118 7.72 -3.62 -14.25
CA THR A 118 8.54 -3.26 -13.10
C THR A 118 7.72 -2.70 -11.95
N ARG A 119 6.67 -1.91 -12.25
CA ARG A 119 5.77 -1.37 -11.23
C ARG A 119 4.86 -2.45 -10.65
N SER A 120 4.37 -3.37 -11.47
CA SER A 120 3.58 -4.50 -10.99
C SER A 120 4.39 -5.37 -10.04
N ASN A 121 5.65 -5.64 -10.38
CA ASN A 121 6.55 -6.39 -9.51
C ASN A 121 6.82 -5.65 -8.20
N GLY A 122 6.98 -4.33 -8.28
CA GLY A 122 7.16 -3.49 -7.10
C GLY A 122 5.96 -3.52 -6.18
N LEU A 123 4.75 -3.48 -6.75
CA LEU A 123 3.51 -3.56 -5.99
C LEU A 123 3.41 -4.88 -5.23
N LEU A 124 3.74 -5.99 -5.88
CA LEU A 124 3.77 -7.31 -5.22
C LEU A 124 4.81 -7.35 -4.10
N SER A 125 5.96 -6.71 -4.29
CA SER A 125 6.99 -6.61 -3.26
C SER A 125 6.51 -5.82 -2.05
N MET A 126 5.76 -4.74 -2.28
CA MET A 126 5.16 -3.95 -1.19
C MET A 126 4.18 -4.79 -0.37
N VAL A 127 3.30 -5.51 -1.04
CA VAL A 127 2.32 -6.39 -0.37
C VAL A 127 3.05 -7.45 0.47
N LYS A 128 4.05 -8.08 -0.13
CA LYS A 128 4.84 -9.12 0.55
C LYS A 128 5.51 -8.56 1.80
N GLN A 129 6.11 -7.37 1.70
CA GLN A 129 6.81 -6.77 2.83
C GLN A 129 5.85 -6.40 3.95
N MET A 130 4.67 -5.88 3.62
CA MET A 130 3.66 -5.54 4.63
C MET A 130 3.18 -6.80 5.36
N LYS A 131 2.98 -7.89 4.64
CA LYS A 131 2.60 -9.18 5.25
C LYS A 131 3.74 -9.77 6.08
N ASN A 132 4.99 -9.58 5.65
CA ASN A 132 6.16 -10.01 6.41
C ASN A 132 6.25 -9.26 7.75
N TYR A 133 5.99 -7.97 7.78
CA TYR A 133 5.92 -7.21 9.03
C TYR A 133 4.82 -7.76 9.94
N ALA A 134 3.66 -8.06 9.38
CA ALA A 134 2.56 -8.62 10.16
C ALA A 134 2.96 -9.96 10.78
N LEU A 135 3.61 -10.82 9.99
CA LEU A 135 4.11 -12.11 10.49
C LEU A 135 5.11 -11.91 11.63
N ALA A 136 6.04 -10.98 11.49
CA ALA A 136 7.02 -10.69 12.52
C ALA A 136 6.37 -10.21 13.82
N PHE A 137 5.37 -9.33 13.71
CA PHE A 137 4.66 -8.85 14.90
C PHE A 137 3.80 -9.95 15.55
N SER A 138 3.26 -10.86 14.75
CA SER A 138 2.43 -11.96 15.28
C SER A 138 3.26 -12.98 16.08
N ALA A 139 4.57 -13.05 15.82
CA ALA A 139 5.47 -13.97 16.51
C ALA A 139 5.92 -13.48 17.89
N LYS A 140 5.55 -12.28 18.29
CA LYS A 140 5.94 -11.69 19.58
C LYS A 140 4.89 -11.84 20.65
#